data_3ea57dee01400536e13376b32f0b885c
#
_entry.id   3ea57dee01400536e13376b32f0b885c
#
_cell.length_a   1.000
_cell.length_b   1.000
_cell.length_c   1.000
_cell.angle_alpha   90.00
_cell.angle_beta   90.00
_cell.angle_gamma   90.00
#
_symmetry.space_group_name_H-M   'P 1'
#
loop_
_entity.id
_entity.type
_entity.pdbx_description
1 polymer ?
#
loop_
_entity_poly.entity_id
_entity_poly.type
_entity_poly.pdbx_seq_one_letter_code
_entity_poly.pdbx_strand_id
1 'polypeptide(L)'
;MSDITMYAAINSKVKAMQRKFLTKEQYKKIIECENYKEVLNFLNNETEYGKLLKGYDLQEIHRGQLEYILMKNYMQNFQKVIHFFNGEYKKFFKTMFMRFQLEDVRYILRGKYTGRQNNDLSSLVTYDSPLNDLNFEKMLATNNINEAIHALEGTNYYKYLKSITDKSDEETLFRIEVTLDFMYYSYLQKSIDKLNKKDKDIMNEIVGTYIDLLNLQFIYRGKKYYKLSPEEILNYTLTGGLNIKIDKLKKLCYSNDISKFQKVLLDTKYGKFVKYSVNEDYLVERDILSYISGMHLKNKKEHKSDISTVVAYLELALIEIKNITSLIEIKRYSINDEDLYKYLSFSID
;
A
#
# COMPACT_ATOMS: atom_id res chain seq x y z
N MET A 1 -20.96 -3.40 -24.37
CA MET A 1 -20.51 -2.00 -24.50
C MET A 1 -19.10 -2.03 -25.05
N SER A 2 -18.75 -1.18 -26.01
CA SER A 2 -17.38 -1.08 -26.48
C SER A 2 -16.47 -0.57 -25.35
N ASP A 3 -15.21 -0.97 -25.30
CA ASP A 3 -14.23 -0.53 -24.28
C ASP A 3 -14.16 1.00 -24.16
N ILE A 4 -14.33 1.70 -25.27
CA ILE A 4 -14.35 3.17 -25.34
C ILE A 4 -15.50 3.76 -24.51
N THR A 5 -16.70 3.16 -24.57
CA THR A 5 -17.88 3.66 -23.84
C THR A 5 -17.72 3.42 -22.33
N MET A 6 -17.12 2.30 -21.93
CA MET A 6 -16.88 1.96 -20.52
C MET A 6 -15.94 2.98 -19.86
N TYR A 7 -14.83 3.32 -20.54
CA TYR A 7 -13.83 4.22 -19.98
C TYR A 7 -14.19 5.70 -20.10
N ALA A 8 -15.06 6.11 -21.03
CA ALA A 8 -15.43 7.52 -21.22
C ALA A 8 -16.06 8.13 -19.95
N ALA A 9 -17.05 7.45 -19.37
CA ALA A 9 -17.76 7.93 -18.18
C ALA A 9 -16.84 7.93 -16.93
N ILE A 10 -16.14 6.83 -16.69
CA ILE A 10 -15.26 6.71 -15.51
C ILE A 10 -14.07 7.67 -15.59
N ASN A 11 -13.46 7.86 -16.76
CA ASN A 11 -12.34 8.78 -16.92
C ASN A 11 -12.72 10.23 -16.65
N SER A 12 -13.92 10.66 -17.05
CA SER A 12 -14.45 11.99 -16.69
C SER A 12 -14.62 12.14 -15.19
N LYS A 13 -15.17 11.11 -14.54
CA LYS A 13 -15.31 11.06 -13.07
C LYS A 13 -13.97 11.11 -12.36
N VAL A 14 -13.03 10.27 -12.76
CA VAL A 14 -11.68 10.19 -12.19
C VAL A 14 -10.93 11.51 -12.35
N LYS A 15 -10.99 12.15 -13.52
CA LYS A 15 -10.39 13.48 -13.74
C LYS A 15 -10.97 14.54 -12.80
N ALA A 16 -12.29 14.52 -12.58
CA ALA A 16 -12.93 15.44 -11.62
C ALA A 16 -12.49 15.18 -10.17
N MET A 17 -12.29 13.91 -9.80
CA MET A 17 -11.79 13.53 -8.48
C MET A 17 -10.32 13.88 -8.30
N GLN A 18 -9.48 13.76 -9.34
CA GLN A 18 -8.06 14.15 -9.31
C GLN A 18 -7.83 15.64 -9.12
N ARG A 19 -8.79 16.50 -9.50
CA ARG A 19 -8.70 17.96 -9.26
C ARG A 19 -8.73 18.33 -7.78
N LYS A 20 -9.09 17.38 -6.91
CA LYS A 20 -9.14 17.57 -5.47
C LYS A 20 -7.81 17.26 -4.78
N PHE A 21 -6.85 16.72 -5.49
CA PHE A 21 -5.50 16.48 -4.97
C PHE A 21 -4.81 17.79 -4.66
N LEU A 22 -3.91 17.73 -3.69
CA LEU A 22 -3.07 18.87 -3.36
C LEU A 22 -2.20 19.26 -4.56
N THR A 23 -2.09 20.57 -4.79
CA THR A 23 -1.16 21.12 -5.77
C THR A 23 0.26 21.19 -5.19
N LYS A 24 1.25 21.39 -6.04
CA LYS A 24 2.64 21.60 -5.60
C LYS A 24 2.74 22.82 -4.67
N GLU A 25 2.03 23.88 -4.96
CA GLU A 25 1.98 25.12 -4.18
C GLU A 25 1.38 24.86 -2.79
N GLN A 26 0.33 24.03 -2.71
CA GLN A 26 -0.27 23.66 -1.43
C GLN A 26 0.68 22.78 -0.61
N TYR A 27 1.41 21.85 -1.23
CA TYR A 27 2.44 21.09 -0.53
C TYR A 27 3.56 21.99 0.01
N LYS A 28 4.03 23.00 -0.77
CA LYS A 28 5.02 23.98 -0.29
C LYS A 28 4.52 24.70 0.94
N LYS A 29 3.28 25.20 0.93
CA LYS A 29 2.67 25.86 2.11
C LYS A 29 2.54 24.93 3.32
N ILE A 30 2.21 23.65 3.12
CA ILE A 30 2.19 22.67 4.22
C ILE A 30 3.59 22.48 4.83
N ILE A 31 4.63 22.48 4.01
CA ILE A 31 6.02 22.37 4.47
C ILE A 31 6.44 23.61 5.25
N GLU A 32 5.98 24.79 4.87
CA GLU A 32 6.25 26.07 5.55
C GLU A 32 5.53 26.22 6.90
N CYS A 33 4.50 25.39 7.19
CA CYS A 33 3.84 25.40 8.50
C CYS A 33 4.82 25.05 9.62
N GLU A 34 4.74 25.75 10.75
CA GLU A 34 5.64 25.52 11.89
C GLU A 34 5.32 24.22 12.64
N ASN A 35 4.03 23.86 12.72
CA ASN A 35 3.57 22.72 13.50
C ASN A 35 2.38 22.01 12.85
N TYR A 36 2.05 20.82 13.35
CA TYR A 36 0.98 19.99 12.80
C TYR A 36 -0.42 20.64 12.87
N LYS A 37 -0.68 21.52 13.85
CA LYS A 37 -1.98 22.21 13.97
C LYS A 37 -2.16 23.24 12.85
N GLU A 38 -1.11 23.91 12.45
CA GLU A 38 -1.12 24.80 11.29
C GLU A 38 -1.37 24.02 10.01
N VAL A 39 -0.77 22.82 9.86
CA VAL A 39 -1.06 21.94 8.73
C VAL A 39 -2.53 21.54 8.69
N LEU A 40 -3.13 21.16 9.84
CA LEU A 40 -4.56 20.84 9.92
C LEU A 40 -5.44 22.03 9.55
N ASN A 41 -5.12 23.22 10.05
CA ASN A 41 -5.84 24.45 9.72
C ASN A 41 -5.72 24.79 8.23
N PHE A 42 -4.54 24.62 7.63
CA PHE A 42 -4.33 24.82 6.19
C PHE A 42 -5.14 23.82 5.38
N LEU A 43 -5.11 22.52 5.71
CA LEU A 43 -5.90 21.49 5.05
C LEU A 43 -7.40 21.79 5.12
N ASN A 44 -7.88 22.29 6.29
CA ASN A 44 -9.28 22.62 6.48
C ASN A 44 -9.74 23.84 5.68
N ASN A 45 -8.93 24.90 5.63
CA ASN A 45 -9.34 26.19 5.11
C ASN A 45 -9.00 26.38 3.62
N GLU A 46 -7.88 25.79 3.14
CA GLU A 46 -7.29 26.09 1.85
C GLU A 46 -7.32 24.91 0.87
N THR A 47 -7.94 23.76 1.26
CA THR A 47 -7.97 22.58 0.42
C THR A 47 -9.36 21.92 0.36
N GLU A 48 -9.55 20.99 -0.56
CA GLU A 48 -10.77 20.16 -0.63
C GLU A 48 -10.93 19.22 0.59
N TYR A 49 -9.87 19.01 1.37
CA TYR A 49 -9.90 18.21 2.60
C TYR A 49 -10.71 18.86 3.71
N GLY A 50 -10.91 20.18 3.68
CA GLY A 50 -11.75 20.88 4.65
C GLY A 50 -13.19 20.35 4.71
N LYS A 51 -13.71 19.83 3.59
CA LYS A 51 -15.04 19.20 3.58
C LYS A 51 -15.10 17.92 4.41
N LEU A 52 -13.99 17.22 4.57
CA LEU A 52 -13.86 16.00 5.37
C LEU A 52 -13.62 16.30 6.85
N LEU A 53 -12.94 17.41 7.12
CA LEU A 53 -12.57 17.83 8.46
C LEU A 53 -13.71 18.62 9.16
N LYS A 54 -14.73 19.03 8.41
CA LYS A 54 -15.88 19.78 8.93
C LYS A 54 -16.61 18.98 10.02
N GLY A 55 -16.71 19.59 11.20
CA GLY A 55 -17.38 18.99 12.36
C GLY A 55 -16.45 18.28 13.33
N TYR A 56 -15.15 18.21 13.03
CA TYR A 56 -14.14 17.75 13.96
C TYR A 56 -13.47 18.93 14.64
N ASP A 57 -13.10 18.75 15.91
CA ASP A 57 -12.25 19.74 16.61
C ASP A 57 -10.79 19.53 16.18
N LEU A 58 -10.28 20.48 15.38
CA LEU A 58 -8.92 20.39 14.84
C LEU A 58 -7.83 20.46 15.94
N GLN A 59 -8.17 20.94 17.16
CA GLN A 59 -7.23 20.96 18.27
C GLN A 59 -7.03 19.59 18.90
N GLU A 60 -8.04 18.73 18.80
CA GLU A 60 -8.07 17.39 19.38
C GLU A 60 -7.73 16.28 18.37
N ILE A 61 -7.72 16.58 17.05
CA ILE A 61 -7.38 15.58 16.04
C ILE A 61 -5.94 15.14 16.20
N HIS A 62 -5.73 13.88 16.51
CA HIS A 62 -4.42 13.25 16.44
C HIS A 62 -4.22 12.52 15.09
N ARG A 63 -2.96 12.15 14.78
CA ARG A 63 -2.58 11.50 13.52
C ARG A 63 -3.50 10.34 13.12
N GLY A 64 -3.72 9.39 14.02
CA GLY A 64 -4.53 8.19 13.71
C GLY A 64 -5.96 8.52 13.34
N GLN A 65 -6.55 9.54 13.96
CA GLN A 65 -7.90 10.02 13.62
C GLN A 65 -7.92 10.68 12.24
N LEU A 66 -6.92 11.51 11.91
CA LEU A 66 -6.80 12.10 10.59
C LEU A 66 -6.64 11.01 9.51
N GLU A 67 -5.74 10.07 9.73
CA GLU A 67 -5.53 8.94 8.81
C GLU A 67 -6.82 8.16 8.58
N TYR A 68 -7.58 7.89 9.64
CA TYR A 68 -8.90 7.26 9.55
C TYR A 68 -9.86 8.05 8.67
N ILE A 69 -9.99 9.37 8.88
CA ILE A 69 -10.89 10.23 8.10
C ILE A 69 -10.51 10.21 6.61
N LEU A 70 -9.22 10.33 6.30
CA LEU A 70 -8.70 10.33 4.94
C LEU A 70 -8.92 8.97 4.27
N MET A 71 -8.61 7.87 4.96
CA MET A 71 -8.78 6.51 4.45
C MET A 71 -10.25 6.16 4.26
N LYS A 72 -11.14 6.56 5.16
CA LYS A 72 -12.59 6.37 4.98
C LYS A 72 -13.10 7.05 3.72
N ASN A 73 -12.70 8.29 3.46
CA ASN A 73 -13.02 8.99 2.22
C ASN A 73 -12.46 8.28 0.98
N TYR A 74 -11.22 7.82 1.07
CA TYR A 74 -10.58 7.05 0.00
C TYR A 74 -11.38 5.79 -0.33
N MET A 75 -11.79 5.01 0.68
CA MET A 75 -12.59 3.80 0.52
C MET A 75 -13.94 4.09 -0.16
N GLN A 76 -14.63 5.14 0.27
CA GLN A 76 -15.87 5.59 -0.37
C GLN A 76 -15.66 5.97 -1.84
N ASN A 77 -14.54 6.62 -2.16
CA ASN A 77 -14.19 6.99 -3.53
C ASN A 77 -13.83 5.76 -4.37
N PHE A 78 -13.15 4.79 -3.79
CA PHE A 78 -12.87 3.51 -4.45
C PHE A 78 -14.17 2.76 -4.77
N GLN A 79 -15.11 2.69 -3.84
CA GLN A 79 -16.44 2.10 -4.07
C GLN A 79 -17.19 2.80 -5.20
N LYS A 80 -17.16 4.14 -5.27
CA LYS A 80 -17.73 4.89 -6.39
C LYS A 80 -17.11 4.48 -7.72
N VAL A 81 -15.80 4.24 -7.77
CA VAL A 81 -15.11 3.74 -8.97
C VAL A 81 -15.63 2.34 -9.35
N ILE A 82 -15.76 1.43 -8.39
CA ILE A 82 -16.27 0.06 -8.63
C ILE A 82 -17.66 0.07 -9.26
N HIS A 83 -18.52 1.04 -8.91
CA HIS A 83 -19.88 1.12 -9.46
C HIS A 83 -19.96 1.39 -10.97
N PHE A 84 -18.88 1.92 -11.56
CA PHE A 84 -18.82 2.11 -13.02
C PHE A 84 -18.52 0.82 -13.79
N PHE A 85 -18.14 -0.26 -13.11
CA PHE A 85 -17.74 -1.51 -13.72
C PHE A 85 -18.73 -2.64 -13.45
N ASN A 86 -18.82 -3.58 -14.40
CA ASN A 86 -19.60 -4.80 -14.33
C ASN A 86 -18.75 -6.03 -14.65
N GLY A 87 -19.29 -7.24 -14.45
CA GLY A 87 -18.65 -8.49 -14.82
C GLY A 87 -17.25 -8.67 -14.21
N GLU A 88 -16.29 -9.06 -15.04
CA GLU A 88 -14.93 -9.36 -14.61
C GLU A 88 -14.15 -8.10 -14.16
N TYR A 89 -14.43 -6.93 -14.73
CA TYR A 89 -13.85 -5.67 -14.28
C TYR A 89 -14.28 -5.30 -12.86
N LYS A 90 -15.55 -5.49 -12.54
CA LYS A 90 -16.05 -5.27 -11.17
C LYS A 90 -15.38 -6.23 -10.18
N LYS A 91 -15.18 -7.49 -10.56
CA LYS A 91 -14.47 -8.48 -9.75
C LYS A 91 -13.00 -8.08 -9.57
N PHE A 92 -12.33 -7.64 -10.64
CA PHE A 92 -10.97 -7.16 -10.59
C PHE A 92 -10.79 -6.00 -9.59
N PHE A 93 -11.61 -4.95 -9.67
CA PHE A 93 -11.52 -3.83 -8.73
C PHE A 93 -11.89 -4.23 -7.29
N LYS A 94 -12.80 -5.17 -7.10
CA LYS A 94 -13.06 -5.77 -5.77
C LYS A 94 -11.83 -6.53 -5.25
N THR A 95 -11.13 -7.27 -6.10
CA THR A 95 -9.88 -7.94 -5.72
C THR A 95 -8.79 -6.93 -5.38
N MET A 96 -8.65 -5.84 -6.13
CA MET A 96 -7.76 -4.74 -5.74
C MET A 96 -8.11 -4.16 -4.37
N PHE A 97 -9.41 -4.02 -4.07
CA PHE A 97 -9.88 -3.53 -2.78
C PHE A 97 -9.56 -4.48 -1.62
N MET A 98 -9.45 -5.77 -1.86
CA MET A 98 -9.12 -6.80 -0.85
C MET A 98 -7.81 -6.51 -0.10
N ARG A 99 -6.86 -5.74 -0.71
CA ARG A 99 -5.62 -5.36 -0.03
C ARG A 99 -5.85 -4.63 1.30
N PHE A 100 -6.95 -3.88 1.44
CA PHE A 100 -7.27 -3.15 2.67
C PHE A 100 -7.77 -4.09 3.77
N GLN A 101 -8.58 -5.09 3.42
CA GLN A 101 -8.95 -6.15 4.36
C GLN A 101 -7.70 -6.91 4.83
N LEU A 102 -6.77 -7.13 3.92
CA LEU A 102 -5.51 -7.81 4.21
C LEU A 102 -4.63 -7.00 5.17
N GLU A 103 -4.59 -5.66 5.04
CA GLU A 103 -3.88 -4.80 6.00
C GLU A 103 -4.54 -4.85 7.39
N ASP A 104 -5.87 -4.86 7.48
CA ASP A 104 -6.56 -5.02 8.76
C ASP A 104 -6.26 -6.39 9.40
N VAL A 105 -6.29 -7.47 8.62
CA VAL A 105 -5.88 -8.81 9.09
C VAL A 105 -4.45 -8.79 9.63
N ARG A 106 -3.50 -8.23 8.87
CA ARG A 106 -2.10 -8.09 9.31
C ARG A 106 -1.99 -7.30 10.60
N TYR A 107 -2.71 -6.20 10.69
CA TYR A 107 -2.68 -5.33 11.86
C TYR A 107 -3.15 -6.07 13.11
N ILE A 108 -4.27 -6.80 13.04
CA ILE A 108 -4.78 -7.59 14.16
C ILE A 108 -3.79 -8.71 14.52
N LEU A 109 -3.31 -9.49 13.54
CA LEU A 109 -2.38 -10.59 13.78
C LEU A 109 -1.07 -10.10 14.42
N ARG A 110 -0.53 -8.97 13.94
CA ARG A 110 0.65 -8.32 14.53
C ARG A 110 0.39 -7.87 15.97
N GLY A 111 -0.78 -7.28 16.22
CA GLY A 111 -1.18 -6.86 17.56
C GLY A 111 -1.29 -8.03 18.52
N LYS A 112 -1.89 -9.14 18.10
CA LYS A 112 -1.99 -10.37 18.89
C LYS A 112 -0.62 -11.01 19.17
N TYR A 113 0.28 -10.97 18.20
CA TYR A 113 1.66 -11.44 18.36
C TYR A 113 2.44 -10.61 19.37
N THR A 114 2.28 -9.29 19.35
CA THR A 114 2.99 -8.37 20.25
C THR A 114 2.29 -8.17 21.60
N GLY A 115 1.19 -8.88 21.87
CA GLY A 115 0.46 -8.79 23.14
C GLY A 115 -0.29 -7.46 23.35
N ARG A 116 -0.63 -6.72 22.29
CA ARG A 116 -1.43 -5.49 22.40
C ARG A 116 -2.85 -5.80 22.86
N GLN A 117 -3.41 -4.90 23.68
CA GLN A 117 -4.76 -5.05 24.17
C GLN A 117 -5.81 -4.85 23.08
N ASN A 118 -6.96 -5.55 23.22
CA ASN A 118 -8.02 -5.54 22.22
C ASN A 118 -8.63 -4.15 21.99
N ASN A 119 -8.72 -3.31 23.02
CA ASN A 119 -9.25 -1.94 22.91
C ASN A 119 -8.37 -1.07 22.00
N ASP A 120 -7.04 -1.23 22.07
CA ASP A 120 -6.12 -0.48 21.23
C ASP A 120 -6.20 -0.94 19.76
N LEU A 121 -6.48 -2.24 19.55
CA LEU A 121 -6.62 -2.81 18.23
C LEU A 121 -7.95 -2.43 17.56
N SER A 122 -9.04 -2.37 18.33
CA SER A 122 -10.37 -2.05 17.79
C SER A 122 -10.47 -0.63 17.23
N SER A 123 -9.73 0.33 17.80
CA SER A 123 -9.73 1.73 17.35
C SER A 123 -9.09 1.94 15.99
N LEU A 124 -8.33 0.95 15.50
CA LEU A 124 -7.52 1.03 14.29
C LEU A 124 -8.00 0.09 13.17
N VAL A 125 -8.85 -0.89 13.47
CA VAL A 125 -9.60 -1.65 12.46
C VAL A 125 -10.74 -0.79 11.96
N THR A 126 -10.55 -0.23 10.78
CA THR A 126 -11.27 1.00 10.44
C THR A 126 -12.21 0.85 9.27
N TYR A 127 -12.23 -0.30 8.63
CA TYR A 127 -12.90 -0.32 7.34
C TYR A 127 -14.24 -1.03 7.40
N ASP A 128 -15.21 -0.33 8.00
CA ASP A 128 -16.64 -0.65 7.80
C ASP A 128 -16.99 -0.39 6.31
N SER A 129 -16.61 -1.35 5.49
CA SER A 129 -16.87 -1.33 4.05
C SER A 129 -17.89 -2.42 3.70
N PRO A 130 -18.92 -2.09 2.90
CA PRO A 130 -19.85 -3.11 2.37
C PRO A 130 -19.17 -4.19 1.51
N LEU A 131 -17.92 -3.99 1.15
CA LEU A 131 -17.10 -4.96 0.43
C LEU A 131 -16.32 -5.88 1.37
N ASN A 132 -16.38 -5.63 2.68
CA ASN A 132 -15.74 -6.45 3.70
C ASN A 132 -16.62 -7.65 4.02
N ASP A 133 -16.06 -8.85 3.87
CA ASP A 133 -16.71 -10.14 4.14
C ASP A 133 -16.12 -10.86 5.36
N LEU A 134 -15.20 -10.19 6.10
CA LEU A 134 -14.55 -10.73 7.28
C LEU A 134 -15.23 -10.23 8.57
N ASN A 135 -15.30 -11.11 9.56
CA ASN A 135 -15.73 -10.76 10.91
C ASN A 135 -14.52 -10.35 11.76
N PHE A 136 -14.15 -9.07 11.72
CA PHE A 136 -13.04 -8.56 12.51
C PHE A 136 -13.31 -8.55 14.00
N GLU A 137 -14.55 -8.41 14.45
CA GLU A 137 -14.91 -8.48 15.89
C GLU A 137 -14.54 -9.85 16.47
N LYS A 138 -14.80 -10.94 15.70
CA LYS A 138 -14.41 -12.28 16.11
C LYS A 138 -12.89 -12.42 16.26
N MET A 139 -12.10 -11.82 15.36
CA MET A 139 -10.63 -11.82 15.46
C MET A 139 -10.15 -10.98 16.65
N LEU A 140 -10.73 -9.80 16.85
CA LEU A 140 -10.39 -8.89 17.96
C LEU A 140 -10.68 -9.52 19.33
N ALA A 141 -11.74 -10.31 19.45
CA ALA A 141 -12.12 -10.97 20.70
C ALA A 141 -11.15 -12.09 21.16
N THR A 142 -10.21 -12.51 20.31
CA THR A 142 -9.24 -13.57 20.64
C THR A 142 -8.10 -13.07 21.52
N ASN A 143 -7.39 -14.01 22.18
CA ASN A 143 -6.30 -13.67 23.10
C ASN A 143 -4.91 -13.78 22.48
N ASN A 144 -4.76 -14.58 21.43
CA ASN A 144 -3.47 -14.83 20.79
C ASN A 144 -3.60 -14.99 19.29
N ILE A 145 -2.45 -15.06 18.61
CA ILE A 145 -2.36 -15.11 17.15
C ILE A 145 -2.99 -16.38 16.56
N ASN A 146 -2.86 -17.54 17.23
CA ASN A 146 -3.41 -18.79 16.73
C ASN A 146 -4.94 -18.77 16.76
N GLU A 147 -5.54 -18.30 17.87
CA GLU A 147 -6.97 -18.09 17.96
C GLU A 147 -7.49 -17.08 16.92
N ALA A 148 -6.72 -16.01 16.66
CA ALA A 148 -7.08 -15.01 15.65
C ALA A 148 -7.06 -15.59 14.23
N ILE A 149 -6.11 -16.49 13.92
CA ILE A 149 -6.10 -17.24 12.65
C ILE A 149 -7.28 -18.20 12.57
N HIS A 150 -7.61 -18.92 13.65
CA HIS A 150 -8.80 -19.78 13.70
C HIS A 150 -10.12 -19.01 13.57
N ALA A 151 -10.16 -17.75 14.02
CA ALA A 151 -11.33 -16.89 13.83
C ALA A 151 -11.64 -16.60 12.34
N LEU A 152 -10.65 -16.80 11.44
CA LEU A 152 -10.82 -16.70 9.99
C LEU A 152 -11.32 -18.00 9.34
N GLU A 153 -11.66 -19.04 10.11
CA GLU A 153 -12.13 -20.30 9.56
C GLU A 153 -13.34 -20.12 8.64
N GLY A 154 -13.36 -20.87 7.55
CA GLY A 154 -14.34 -20.71 6.47
C GLY A 154 -13.95 -19.68 5.40
N THR A 155 -12.94 -18.86 5.64
CA THR A 155 -12.45 -17.86 4.68
C THR A 155 -11.26 -18.38 3.85
N ASN A 156 -10.94 -17.64 2.78
CA ASN A 156 -9.72 -17.89 2.02
C ASN A 156 -8.45 -17.58 2.81
N TYR A 157 -8.48 -16.63 3.73
CA TYR A 157 -7.37 -16.30 4.62
C TYR A 157 -6.94 -17.51 5.46
N TYR A 158 -7.89 -18.21 6.07
CA TYR A 158 -7.60 -19.39 6.86
C TYR A 158 -6.90 -20.50 6.07
N LYS A 159 -7.32 -20.74 4.81
CA LYS A 159 -6.70 -21.76 3.95
C LYS A 159 -5.20 -21.58 3.78
N TYR A 160 -4.74 -20.31 3.72
CA TYR A 160 -3.34 -19.97 3.56
C TYR A 160 -2.59 -19.91 4.89
N LEU A 161 -3.24 -19.46 5.97
CA LEU A 161 -2.60 -19.21 7.26
C LEU A 161 -2.57 -20.43 8.19
N LYS A 162 -3.48 -21.40 8.03
CA LYS A 162 -3.62 -22.56 8.95
C LYS A 162 -2.33 -23.37 9.17
N SER A 163 -1.44 -23.40 8.20
CA SER A 163 -0.16 -24.12 8.32
C SER A 163 0.91 -23.37 9.12
N ILE A 164 0.64 -22.12 9.51
CA ILE A 164 1.58 -21.28 10.26
C ILE A 164 1.31 -21.37 11.78
N THR A 165 0.13 -21.84 12.19
CA THR A 165 -0.33 -21.86 13.58
C THR A 165 0.53 -22.72 14.54
N ASP A 166 1.30 -23.68 14.03
CA ASP A 166 1.99 -24.66 14.87
C ASP A 166 3.37 -24.18 15.38
N LYS A 167 3.82 -23.00 14.96
CA LYS A 167 5.12 -22.43 15.34
C LYS A 167 4.97 -20.96 15.74
N SER A 168 5.35 -20.64 16.97
CA SER A 168 5.45 -19.25 17.45
C SER A 168 6.94 -18.86 17.61
N ASP A 169 7.62 -18.65 16.51
CA ASP A 169 9.00 -18.17 16.48
C ASP A 169 9.06 -16.71 15.98
N GLU A 170 10.24 -16.08 16.06
CA GLU A 170 10.46 -14.70 15.61
C GLU A 170 10.12 -14.48 14.12
N GLU A 171 10.12 -15.54 13.33
CA GLU A 171 9.82 -15.52 11.90
C GLU A 171 8.30 -15.59 11.60
N THR A 172 7.48 -15.94 12.61
CA THR A 172 6.03 -16.17 12.41
C THR A 172 5.33 -14.98 11.75
N LEU A 173 5.59 -13.75 12.22
CA LEU A 173 5.01 -12.56 11.61
C LEU A 173 5.45 -12.36 10.16
N PHE A 174 6.73 -12.58 9.86
CA PHE A 174 7.24 -12.47 8.50
C PHE A 174 6.56 -13.49 7.57
N ARG A 175 6.43 -14.74 8.03
CA ARG A 175 5.74 -15.81 7.29
C ARG A 175 4.25 -15.47 7.03
N ILE A 176 3.56 -14.93 8.02
CA ILE A 176 2.18 -14.47 7.89
C ILE A 176 2.08 -13.36 6.83
N GLU A 177 2.90 -12.32 6.93
CA GLU A 177 2.91 -11.19 6.00
C GLU A 177 3.12 -11.65 4.56
N VAL A 178 4.15 -12.48 4.34
CA VAL A 178 4.47 -13.00 3.01
C VAL A 178 3.37 -13.91 2.47
N THR A 179 2.81 -14.78 3.32
CA THR A 179 1.72 -15.69 2.91
C THR A 179 0.47 -14.91 2.51
N LEU A 180 0.13 -13.84 3.21
CA LEU A 180 -0.98 -12.96 2.88
C LEU A 180 -0.74 -12.22 1.55
N ASP A 181 0.48 -11.76 1.30
CA ASP A 181 0.84 -11.18 0.00
C ASP A 181 0.74 -12.21 -1.12
N PHE A 182 1.23 -13.43 -0.89
CA PHE A 182 1.11 -14.54 -1.86
C PHE A 182 -0.34 -14.81 -2.23
N MET A 183 -1.21 -14.87 -1.24
CA MET A 183 -2.65 -15.02 -1.42
C MET A 183 -3.21 -13.87 -2.28
N TYR A 184 -2.94 -12.63 -1.88
CA TYR A 184 -3.44 -11.43 -2.57
C TYR A 184 -3.03 -11.39 -4.04
N TYR A 185 -1.72 -11.51 -4.31
CA TYR A 185 -1.21 -11.46 -5.69
C TYR A 185 -1.68 -12.64 -6.54
N SER A 186 -1.90 -13.82 -5.94
CA SER A 186 -2.51 -14.96 -6.63
C SER A 186 -3.95 -14.67 -7.06
N TYR A 187 -4.78 -14.06 -6.20
CA TYR A 187 -6.13 -13.65 -6.55
C TYR A 187 -6.15 -12.51 -7.56
N LEU A 188 -5.28 -11.53 -7.37
CA LEU A 188 -5.15 -10.39 -8.28
C LEU A 188 -4.79 -10.86 -9.69
N GLN A 189 -3.80 -11.76 -9.83
CA GLN A 189 -3.40 -12.30 -11.12
C GLN A 189 -4.55 -13.06 -11.79
N LYS A 190 -5.27 -13.91 -11.05
CA LYS A 190 -6.46 -14.62 -11.57
C LYS A 190 -7.55 -13.67 -12.08
N SER A 191 -7.68 -12.51 -11.47
CA SER A 191 -8.65 -11.49 -11.90
C SER A 191 -8.15 -10.70 -13.12
N ILE A 192 -6.85 -10.41 -13.20
CA ILE A 192 -6.20 -9.78 -14.35
C ILE A 192 -6.32 -10.68 -15.60
N ASP A 193 -6.15 -11.99 -15.44
CA ASP A 193 -6.23 -12.96 -16.55
C ASP A 193 -7.60 -12.96 -17.26
N LYS A 194 -8.64 -12.45 -16.61
CA LYS A 194 -10.00 -12.34 -17.15
C LYS A 194 -10.32 -10.99 -17.80
N LEU A 195 -9.41 -10.04 -17.75
CA LEU A 195 -9.55 -8.76 -18.44
C LEU A 195 -9.31 -8.92 -19.95
N ASN A 196 -9.72 -7.95 -20.76
CA ASN A 196 -9.36 -7.93 -22.17
C ASN A 196 -7.82 -7.85 -22.34
N LYS A 197 -7.33 -8.20 -23.51
CA LYS A 197 -5.88 -8.30 -23.77
C LYS A 197 -5.13 -7.02 -23.45
N LYS A 198 -5.65 -5.85 -23.88
CA LYS A 198 -4.99 -4.56 -23.66
C LYS A 198 -4.87 -4.24 -22.19
N ASP A 199 -5.96 -4.34 -21.43
CA ASP A 199 -5.98 -4.03 -20.00
C ASP A 199 -5.21 -5.05 -19.19
N LYS A 200 -5.23 -6.33 -19.60
CA LYS A 200 -4.39 -7.38 -19.02
C LYS A 200 -2.90 -7.07 -19.16
N ASP A 201 -2.44 -6.66 -20.35
CA ASP A 201 -1.04 -6.32 -20.60
C ASP A 201 -0.61 -5.12 -19.74
N ILE A 202 -1.45 -4.08 -19.65
CA ILE A 202 -1.21 -2.91 -18.78
C ILE A 202 -1.13 -3.32 -17.31
N MET A 203 -2.06 -4.14 -16.84
CA MET A 203 -2.08 -4.55 -15.43
C MET A 203 -0.93 -5.49 -15.08
N ASN A 204 -0.52 -6.36 -15.99
CA ASN A 204 0.67 -7.19 -15.80
C ASN A 204 1.96 -6.34 -15.70
N GLU A 205 2.06 -5.23 -16.42
CA GLU A 205 3.19 -4.31 -16.27
C GLU A 205 3.17 -3.62 -14.88
N ILE A 206 2.02 -3.10 -14.48
CA ILE A 206 1.86 -2.41 -13.18
C ILE A 206 2.11 -3.39 -12.02
N VAL A 207 1.40 -4.51 -12.00
CA VAL A 207 1.46 -5.49 -10.91
C VAL A 207 2.81 -6.21 -10.89
N GLY A 208 3.38 -6.52 -12.06
CA GLY A 208 4.73 -7.08 -12.15
C GLY A 208 5.80 -6.15 -11.59
N THR A 209 5.62 -4.82 -11.73
CA THR A 209 6.48 -3.83 -11.08
C THR A 209 6.33 -3.88 -9.55
N TYR A 210 5.11 -3.98 -9.04
CA TYR A 210 4.88 -4.11 -7.59
C TYR A 210 5.49 -5.39 -7.02
N ILE A 211 5.34 -6.51 -7.73
CA ILE A 211 5.95 -7.79 -7.34
C ILE A 211 7.48 -7.68 -7.29
N ASP A 212 8.12 -7.03 -8.28
CA ASP A 212 9.55 -6.80 -8.25
C ASP A 212 10.00 -6.02 -7.01
N LEU A 213 9.32 -4.90 -6.72
CA LEU A 213 9.64 -4.05 -5.57
C LEU A 213 9.38 -4.75 -4.24
N LEU A 214 8.31 -5.52 -4.14
CA LEU A 214 7.97 -6.30 -2.96
C LEU A 214 8.99 -7.43 -2.73
N ASN A 215 9.41 -8.14 -3.78
CA ASN A 215 10.47 -9.14 -3.70
C ASN A 215 11.79 -8.53 -3.21
N LEU A 216 12.16 -7.35 -3.69
CA LEU A 216 13.35 -6.65 -3.19
C LEU A 216 13.24 -6.36 -1.69
N GLN A 217 12.06 -5.93 -1.24
CA GLN A 217 11.80 -5.67 0.18
C GLN A 217 11.85 -6.97 1.02
N PHE A 218 11.28 -8.07 0.53
CA PHE A 218 11.34 -9.37 1.21
C PHE A 218 12.78 -9.88 1.33
N ILE A 219 13.55 -9.82 0.25
CA ILE A 219 14.97 -10.25 0.26
C ILE A 219 15.76 -9.41 1.27
N TYR A 220 15.59 -8.09 1.23
CA TYR A 220 16.29 -7.20 2.16
C TYR A 220 15.92 -7.49 3.62
N ARG A 221 14.61 -7.55 3.95
CA ARG A 221 14.14 -7.84 5.31
C ARG A 221 14.57 -9.22 5.79
N GLY A 222 14.45 -10.24 4.94
CA GLY A 222 14.89 -11.60 5.24
C GLY A 222 16.35 -11.68 5.62
N LYS A 223 17.23 -10.97 4.88
CA LYS A 223 18.67 -10.91 5.18
C LYS A 223 19.00 -10.09 6.43
N LYS A 224 18.42 -8.92 6.56
CA LYS A 224 18.80 -7.95 7.59
C LYS A 224 18.24 -8.29 8.96
N TYR A 225 16.96 -8.59 9.04
CA TYR A 225 16.26 -8.71 10.31
C TYR A 225 16.05 -10.15 10.76
N TYR A 226 15.76 -11.04 9.80
CA TYR A 226 15.40 -12.43 10.11
C TYR A 226 16.53 -13.42 9.88
N LYS A 227 17.65 -12.98 9.27
CA LYS A 227 18.86 -13.81 8.99
C LYS A 227 18.51 -15.14 8.30
N LEU A 228 17.50 -15.11 7.43
CA LEU A 228 17.03 -16.29 6.71
C LEU A 228 18.09 -16.77 5.72
N SER A 229 18.11 -18.07 5.44
CA SER A 229 18.91 -18.66 4.38
C SER A 229 18.48 -18.15 3.00
N PRO A 230 19.39 -18.16 2.02
CA PRO A 230 19.04 -17.78 0.64
C PRO A 230 17.87 -18.60 0.06
N GLU A 231 17.79 -19.87 0.40
CA GLU A 231 16.74 -20.82 -0.02
C GLU A 231 15.38 -20.42 0.58
N GLU A 232 15.36 -20.11 1.88
CA GLU A 232 14.14 -19.64 2.55
C GLU A 232 13.66 -18.32 1.95
N ILE A 233 14.57 -17.35 1.77
CA ILE A 233 14.24 -16.08 1.14
C ILE A 233 13.67 -16.29 -0.26
N LEU A 234 14.29 -17.17 -1.07
CA LEU A 234 13.84 -17.45 -2.42
C LEU A 234 12.42 -18.06 -2.42
N ASN A 235 12.12 -18.93 -1.46
CA ASN A 235 10.79 -19.54 -1.28
C ASN A 235 9.70 -18.51 -0.92
N TYR A 236 10.08 -17.38 -0.32
CA TYR A 236 9.17 -16.29 0.00
C TYR A 236 8.99 -15.27 -1.13
N THR A 237 9.71 -15.40 -2.24
CA THR A 237 9.55 -14.47 -3.36
C THR A 237 8.34 -14.80 -4.22
N LEU A 238 7.64 -13.75 -4.65
CA LEU A 238 6.49 -13.85 -5.53
C LEU A 238 6.96 -14.08 -6.98
N THR A 239 6.21 -14.89 -7.72
CA THR A 239 6.37 -15.04 -9.17
C THR A 239 5.62 -13.94 -9.93
N GLY A 240 6.02 -13.67 -11.19
CA GLY A 240 5.32 -12.69 -12.02
C GLY A 240 5.95 -11.30 -12.08
N GLY A 241 7.15 -11.12 -11.51
CA GLY A 241 7.91 -9.87 -11.63
C GLY A 241 8.17 -9.45 -13.08
N LEU A 242 8.11 -8.14 -13.34
CA LEU A 242 8.26 -7.57 -14.68
C LEU A 242 9.71 -7.59 -15.15
N ASN A 243 10.62 -7.04 -14.35
CA ASN A 243 12.02 -6.78 -14.73
C ASN A 243 13.02 -7.69 -14.00
N ILE A 244 12.67 -8.21 -12.83
CA ILE A 244 13.53 -9.12 -12.04
C ILE A 244 13.10 -10.56 -12.33
N LYS A 245 13.76 -11.19 -13.31
CA LYS A 245 13.51 -12.59 -13.64
C LYS A 245 14.24 -13.52 -12.67
N ILE A 246 13.87 -14.79 -12.69
CA ILE A 246 14.30 -15.80 -11.71
C ILE A 246 15.82 -15.86 -11.50
N ASP A 247 16.62 -15.70 -12.56
CA ASP A 247 18.10 -15.76 -12.45
C ASP A 247 18.64 -14.53 -11.67
N LYS A 248 18.10 -13.34 -11.91
CA LYS A 248 18.47 -12.13 -11.18
C LYS A 248 17.94 -12.21 -9.73
N LEU A 249 16.73 -12.73 -9.54
CA LEU A 249 16.12 -12.95 -8.24
C LEU A 249 17.00 -13.87 -7.37
N LYS A 250 17.45 -15.02 -7.93
CA LYS A 250 18.40 -15.92 -7.29
C LYS A 250 19.68 -15.20 -6.89
N LYS A 251 20.30 -14.42 -7.80
CA LYS A 251 21.52 -13.65 -7.49
C LYS A 251 21.31 -12.68 -6.32
N LEU A 252 20.14 -12.04 -6.22
CA LEU A 252 19.77 -11.18 -5.09
C LEU A 252 19.63 -11.98 -3.80
N CYS A 253 18.94 -13.13 -3.83
CA CYS A 253 18.77 -14.00 -2.66
C CYS A 253 20.09 -14.55 -2.16
N TYR A 254 20.96 -15.02 -3.06
CA TYR A 254 22.25 -15.62 -2.72
C TYR A 254 23.40 -14.61 -2.52
N SER A 255 23.13 -13.30 -2.57
CA SER A 255 24.13 -12.30 -2.17
C SER A 255 24.45 -12.45 -0.68
N ASN A 256 25.75 -12.52 -0.32
CA ASN A 256 26.19 -12.85 1.04
C ASN A 256 25.85 -11.77 2.08
N ASP A 257 25.75 -10.51 1.65
CA ASP A 257 25.52 -9.35 2.51
C ASP A 257 24.74 -8.25 1.78
N ILE A 258 24.33 -7.23 2.53
CA ILE A 258 23.55 -6.10 2.00
C ILE A 258 24.34 -5.30 0.95
N SER A 259 25.67 -5.19 1.09
CA SER A 259 26.50 -4.47 0.11
C SER A 259 26.54 -5.20 -1.24
N LYS A 260 26.64 -6.53 -1.23
CA LYS A 260 26.56 -7.35 -2.45
C LYS A 260 25.15 -7.35 -3.03
N PHE A 261 24.13 -7.44 -2.17
CA PHE A 261 22.74 -7.26 -2.60
C PHE A 261 22.54 -5.93 -3.34
N GLN A 262 23.05 -4.82 -2.77
CA GLN A 262 22.97 -3.49 -3.40
C GLN A 262 23.69 -3.44 -4.75
N LYS A 263 24.86 -4.07 -4.86
CA LYS A 263 25.59 -4.16 -6.15
C LYS A 263 24.78 -4.89 -7.23
N VAL A 264 24.16 -6.03 -6.88
CA VAL A 264 23.29 -6.75 -7.82
C VAL A 264 22.05 -5.96 -8.18
N LEU A 265 21.49 -5.20 -7.21
CA LEU A 265 20.34 -4.32 -7.43
C LEU A 265 20.66 -3.19 -8.41
N LEU A 266 21.86 -2.60 -8.36
CA LEU A 266 22.28 -1.54 -9.28
C LEU A 266 22.22 -1.97 -10.76
N ASP A 267 22.38 -3.25 -11.05
CA ASP A 267 22.24 -3.81 -12.40
C ASP A 267 20.76 -3.98 -12.84
N THR A 268 19.81 -3.58 -12.00
CA THR A 268 18.39 -3.64 -12.32
C THR A 268 17.84 -2.26 -12.66
N LYS A 269 16.65 -2.23 -13.25
CA LYS A 269 15.90 -0.98 -13.51
C LYS A 269 15.65 -0.18 -12.23
N TYR A 270 15.59 -0.84 -11.07
CA TYR A 270 15.26 -0.23 -9.79
C TYR A 270 16.47 0.33 -9.03
N GLY A 271 17.68 -0.10 -9.35
CA GLY A 271 18.88 0.21 -8.57
C GLY A 271 19.25 1.68 -8.49
N LYS A 272 18.80 2.50 -9.46
CA LYS A 272 18.99 3.96 -9.42
C LYS A 272 18.02 4.68 -8.49
N PHE A 273 16.89 4.06 -8.16
CA PHE A 273 15.78 4.67 -7.42
C PHE A 273 15.69 4.13 -5.99
N VAL A 274 15.90 2.84 -5.80
CA VAL A 274 15.77 2.19 -4.48
C VAL A 274 17.16 1.92 -3.93
N LYS A 275 17.48 2.57 -2.81
CA LYS A 275 18.77 2.44 -2.13
C LYS A 275 18.56 1.75 -0.79
N TYR A 276 19.06 0.53 -0.67
CA TYR A 276 19.11 -0.17 0.61
C TYR A 276 20.42 0.15 1.31
N SER A 277 20.37 0.90 2.40
CA SER A 277 21.50 1.19 3.26
C SER A 277 21.32 0.51 4.62
N VAL A 278 22.42 0.30 5.32
CA VAL A 278 22.39 -0.35 6.66
C VAL A 278 21.70 0.56 7.68
N ASN A 279 21.73 1.87 7.49
CA ASN A 279 21.36 2.86 8.49
C ASN A 279 20.06 3.66 8.17
N GLU A 280 19.49 3.53 6.98
CA GLU A 280 18.41 4.41 6.53
C GLU A 280 17.22 3.64 5.94
N ASP A 281 16.77 2.60 6.64
CA ASP A 281 15.69 1.72 6.18
C ASP A 281 14.37 2.43 5.92
N TYR A 282 14.10 3.50 6.66
CA TYR A 282 12.91 4.32 6.50
C TYR A 282 12.83 4.99 5.12
N LEU A 283 13.97 5.21 4.46
CA LEU A 283 14.00 5.75 3.09
C LEU A 283 13.63 4.71 2.03
N VAL A 284 13.75 3.43 2.31
CA VAL A 284 13.43 2.37 1.35
C VAL A 284 11.96 2.39 0.96
N GLU A 285 11.06 2.52 1.93
CA GLU A 285 9.62 2.61 1.65
C GLU A 285 9.30 3.87 0.84
N ARG A 286 9.90 5.00 1.18
CA ARG A 286 9.78 6.24 0.43
C ARG A 286 10.24 6.08 -1.01
N ASP A 287 11.40 5.46 -1.25
CA ASP A 287 11.97 5.25 -2.58
C ASP A 287 11.05 4.35 -3.44
N ILE A 288 10.49 3.30 -2.83
CA ILE A 288 9.49 2.43 -3.48
C ILE A 288 8.23 3.24 -3.85
N LEU A 289 7.68 4.00 -2.91
CA LEU A 289 6.50 4.84 -3.16
C LEU A 289 6.78 5.92 -4.22
N SER A 290 7.98 6.51 -4.22
CA SER A 290 8.39 7.48 -5.22
C SER A 290 8.47 6.87 -6.61
N TYR A 291 9.01 5.66 -6.75
CA TYR A 291 9.03 4.93 -8.01
C TYR A 291 7.62 4.64 -8.53
N ILE A 292 6.75 4.13 -7.64
CA ILE A 292 5.33 3.85 -7.95
C ILE A 292 4.60 5.13 -8.35
N SER A 293 4.78 6.22 -7.59
CA SER A 293 4.21 7.54 -7.91
C SER A 293 4.61 8.02 -9.29
N GLY A 294 5.91 7.97 -9.61
CA GLY A 294 6.45 8.35 -10.92
C GLY A 294 5.84 7.54 -12.07
N MET A 295 5.68 6.22 -11.88
CA MET A 295 5.03 5.35 -12.86
C MET A 295 3.56 5.76 -13.11
N HIS A 296 2.80 6.02 -12.05
CA HIS A 296 1.40 6.41 -12.19
C HIS A 296 1.22 7.84 -12.71
N LEU A 297 2.10 8.77 -12.35
CA LEU A 297 2.10 10.11 -12.91
C LEU A 297 2.39 10.10 -14.42
N LYS A 298 3.27 9.22 -14.89
CA LYS A 298 3.50 9.00 -16.32
C LYS A 298 2.22 8.48 -16.99
N ASN A 299 1.59 7.44 -16.45
CA ASN A 299 0.34 6.89 -16.97
C ASN A 299 -0.78 7.95 -17.01
N LYS A 300 -0.86 8.80 -15.99
CA LYS A 300 -1.81 9.93 -15.94
C LYS A 300 -1.56 10.94 -17.06
N LYS A 301 -0.30 11.30 -17.33
CA LYS A 301 0.07 12.28 -18.37
C LYS A 301 -0.24 11.81 -19.79
N GLU A 302 -0.14 10.52 -20.03
CA GLU A 302 -0.40 9.93 -21.36
C GLU A 302 -1.90 9.91 -21.71
N HIS A 303 -2.78 10.30 -20.80
CA HIS A 303 -4.23 10.46 -20.98
C HIS A 303 -4.95 9.33 -21.73
N LYS A 304 -4.52 8.12 -21.51
CA LYS A 304 -5.09 6.94 -22.15
C LYS A 304 -6.52 6.69 -21.64
N SER A 305 -7.42 6.35 -22.56
CA SER A 305 -8.78 5.88 -22.19
C SER A 305 -8.73 4.37 -21.97
N ASP A 306 -8.11 3.94 -20.88
CA ASP A 306 -7.96 2.54 -20.48
C ASP A 306 -7.86 2.42 -18.94
N ILE A 307 -7.66 1.19 -18.48
CA ILE A 307 -7.59 0.85 -17.06
C ILE A 307 -6.50 1.61 -16.30
N SER A 308 -5.38 1.99 -16.97
CA SER A 308 -4.25 2.66 -16.33
C SER A 308 -4.63 4.00 -15.70
N THR A 309 -5.55 4.75 -16.32
CA THR A 309 -6.03 6.05 -15.80
C THR A 309 -6.78 5.88 -14.48
N VAL A 310 -7.60 4.84 -14.38
CA VAL A 310 -8.40 4.55 -13.18
C VAL A 310 -7.49 4.07 -12.04
N VAL A 311 -6.59 3.13 -12.37
CA VAL A 311 -5.64 2.59 -11.39
C VAL A 311 -4.68 3.68 -10.92
N ALA A 312 -4.17 4.53 -11.82
CA ALA A 312 -3.31 5.66 -11.45
C ALA A 312 -4.01 6.63 -10.49
N TYR A 313 -5.30 6.91 -10.69
CA TYR A 313 -6.05 7.73 -9.73
C TYR A 313 -6.09 7.09 -8.34
N LEU A 314 -6.43 5.80 -8.26
CA LEU A 314 -6.55 5.10 -6.99
C LEU A 314 -5.20 5.04 -6.24
N GLU A 315 -4.12 4.72 -6.95
CA GLU A 315 -2.80 4.65 -6.35
C GLU A 315 -2.26 6.03 -5.93
N LEU A 316 -2.41 7.05 -6.76
CA LEU A 316 -1.98 8.40 -6.41
C LEU A 316 -2.78 8.99 -5.26
N ALA A 317 -4.09 8.68 -5.14
CA ALA A 317 -4.90 9.10 -4.00
C ALA A 317 -4.40 8.48 -2.68
N LEU A 318 -4.00 7.19 -2.72
CA LEU A 318 -3.43 6.52 -1.55
C LEU A 318 -2.05 7.09 -1.18
N ILE A 319 -1.22 7.38 -2.17
CA ILE A 319 0.10 8.00 -1.98
C ILE A 319 -0.05 9.40 -1.38
N GLU A 320 -1.04 10.18 -1.84
CA GLU A 320 -1.33 11.50 -1.26
C GLU A 320 -1.68 11.42 0.22
N ILE A 321 -2.52 10.46 0.62
CA ILE A 321 -2.83 10.24 2.05
C ILE A 321 -1.56 9.93 2.83
N LYS A 322 -0.72 9.03 2.33
CA LYS A 322 0.57 8.70 2.97
C LYS A 322 1.47 9.93 3.12
N ASN A 323 1.54 10.78 2.09
CA ASN A 323 2.32 12.02 2.16
C ASN A 323 1.77 13.00 3.20
N ILE A 324 0.45 13.20 3.24
CA ILE A 324 -0.19 14.07 4.24
C ILE A 324 0.08 13.55 5.65
N THR A 325 -0.12 12.25 5.90
CA THR A 325 0.11 11.66 7.22
C THR A 325 1.58 11.72 7.64
N SER A 326 2.51 11.54 6.70
CA SER A 326 3.94 11.71 6.95
C SER A 326 4.30 13.15 7.31
N LEU A 327 3.78 14.14 6.59
CA LEU A 327 4.01 15.57 6.90
C LEU A 327 3.49 15.95 8.28
N ILE A 328 2.30 15.49 8.64
CA ILE A 328 1.74 15.71 10.00
C ILE A 328 2.65 15.11 11.08
N GLU A 329 3.16 13.90 10.85
CA GLU A 329 4.05 13.22 11.79
C GLU A 329 5.35 13.99 11.97
N ILE A 330 5.97 14.42 10.89
CA ILE A 330 7.23 15.15 10.88
C ILE A 330 7.07 16.49 11.63
N LYS A 331 5.98 17.23 11.35
CA LYS A 331 5.68 18.50 12.05
C LYS A 331 5.34 18.30 13.52
N ARG A 332 4.80 17.14 13.90
CA ARG A 332 4.54 16.78 15.30
C ARG A 332 5.81 16.53 16.09
N TYR A 333 6.82 15.93 15.46
CA TYR A 333 8.11 15.65 16.11
C TYR A 333 9.16 16.74 15.91
N SER A 334 8.79 17.87 15.28
CA SER A 334 9.69 19.01 15.03
C SER A 334 11.00 18.59 14.33
N ILE A 335 10.89 17.68 13.36
CA ILE A 335 12.01 17.27 12.52
C ILE A 335 12.37 18.43 11.59
N ASN A 336 13.67 18.71 11.40
CA ASN A 336 14.17 19.83 10.60
C ASN A 336 13.59 19.84 9.19
N ASP A 337 13.27 21.02 8.67
CA ASP A 337 12.64 21.22 7.36
C ASP A 337 13.52 20.71 6.19
N GLU A 338 14.86 20.74 6.34
CA GLU A 338 15.78 20.16 5.33
C GLU A 338 15.60 18.64 5.14
N ASP A 339 15.15 17.95 6.18
CA ASP A 339 14.88 16.51 6.13
C ASP A 339 13.46 16.18 5.65
N LEU A 340 12.53 17.12 5.64
CA LEU A 340 11.13 16.93 5.22
C LEU A 340 11.00 16.36 3.81
N TYR A 341 11.80 16.88 2.88
CA TYR A 341 11.79 16.42 1.49
C TYR A 341 12.22 14.95 1.35
N LYS A 342 12.99 14.44 2.30
CA LYS A 342 13.43 13.04 2.31
C LYS A 342 12.28 12.06 2.59
N TYR A 343 11.17 12.51 3.16
CA TYR A 343 10.03 11.67 3.50
C TYR A 343 8.89 11.71 2.49
N LEU A 344 8.92 12.64 1.54
CA LEU A 344 7.91 12.72 0.49
C LEU A 344 8.20 11.73 -0.64
N SER A 345 7.16 11.12 -1.16
CA SER A 345 7.24 10.14 -2.26
C SER A 345 7.32 10.77 -3.65
N PHE A 346 7.51 12.09 -3.75
CA PHE A 346 7.69 12.81 -5.03
C PHE A 346 8.50 14.09 -4.83
N SER A 347 9.13 14.58 -5.91
CA SER A 347 9.80 15.88 -5.91
C SER A 347 8.77 17.00 -6.01
N ILE A 348 8.93 18.03 -5.15
CA ILE A 348 8.12 19.25 -5.19
C ILE A 348 8.73 20.30 -6.16
N ASP A 349 9.96 20.08 -6.62
CA ASP A 349 10.68 20.93 -7.56
C ASP A 349 10.14 20.85 -9.00
#